data_aed9c4f61a95fa0029c7fe8745d7649b
#
_entry.id   aed9c4f61a95fa0029c7fe8745d7649b
#
_cell.length_a   1.000
_cell.length_b   1.000
_cell.length_c   1.000
_cell.angle_alpha   90.00
_cell.angle_beta   90.00
_cell.angle_gamma   90.00
#
_symmetry.space_group_name_H-M   'P 1'
#
loop_
_entity.id
_entity.type
_entity.pdbx_description
1 polymer ?
#
loop_
_entity_poly.entity_id
_entity_poly.type
_entity_poly.pdbx_seq_one_letter_code
_entity_poly.pdbx_strand_id
1 'polypeptide(L)' 'MTESQKLSMLRDNLIRRRRALVEAIQVTANTELNGDDLVRVQNEIEAVERAMIEEKRAEFRL' A
#
# COMPACT_ATOMS: atom_id res chain seq x y z
N MET A 1 16.75 11.36 -3.80
CA MET A 1 15.55 10.54 -4.08
C MET A 1 14.35 11.46 -4.27
N THR A 2 13.63 11.29 -5.39
CA THR A 2 12.46 12.11 -5.67
C THR A 2 11.25 11.67 -4.84
N GLU A 3 10.25 12.52 -4.77
CA GLU A 3 8.99 12.19 -4.08
C GLU A 3 8.33 10.98 -4.72
N SER A 4 8.33 10.90 -6.06
CA SER A 4 7.78 9.75 -6.78
C SER A 4 8.48 8.45 -6.42
N GLN A 5 9.80 8.48 -6.27
CA GLN A 5 10.58 7.31 -5.89
C GLN A 5 10.26 6.87 -4.46
N LYS A 6 10.13 7.82 -3.54
CA LYS A 6 9.75 7.52 -2.15
C LYS A 6 8.38 6.87 -2.07
N LEU A 7 7.42 7.41 -2.81
CA LEU A 7 6.06 6.85 -2.86
C LEU A 7 6.06 5.45 -3.46
N SER A 8 6.83 5.22 -4.50
CA SER A 8 6.94 3.90 -5.13
C SER A 8 7.50 2.86 -4.17
N MET A 9 8.54 3.22 -3.41
CA MET A 9 9.14 2.33 -2.41
C MET A 9 8.16 2.02 -1.28
N LEU A 10 7.44 3.03 -0.82
CA LEU A 10 6.43 2.85 0.21
C LEU A 10 5.32 1.92 -0.27
N ARG A 11 4.84 2.12 -1.50
CA ARG A 11 3.83 1.23 -2.09
C ARG A 11 4.31 -0.21 -2.14
N ASP A 12 5.55 -0.44 -2.57
CA ASP A 12 6.10 -1.79 -2.67
C ASP A 12 6.17 -2.47 -1.30
N ASN A 13 6.56 -1.74 -0.26
CA ASN A 13 6.60 -2.25 1.10
C ASN A 13 5.20 -2.59 1.61
N LEU A 14 4.21 -1.75 1.31
CA LEU A 14 2.82 -2.00 1.71
C LEU A 14 2.24 -3.21 0.99
N ILE A 15 2.56 -3.40 -0.29
CA ILE A 15 2.12 -4.56 -1.05
C ILE A 15 2.70 -5.85 -0.46
N ARG A 16 3.97 -5.85 -0.07
CA ARG A 16 4.59 -7.00 0.59
C ARG A 16 3.89 -7.32 1.91
N ARG A 17 3.58 -6.29 2.68
CA ARG A 17 2.87 -6.45 3.94
C ARG A 17 1.47 -7.03 3.72
N ARG A 18 0.78 -6.54 2.69
CA ARG A 18 -0.54 -7.07 2.32
C ARG A 18 -0.47 -8.56 1.99
N ARG A 19 0.52 -8.97 1.19
CA ARG A 19 0.71 -10.38 0.83
C ARG A 19 0.97 -11.25 2.05
N ALA A 20 1.79 -10.77 2.96
CA ALA A 20 2.09 -11.49 4.20
C ALA A 20 0.84 -11.65 5.07
N LEU A 21 0.01 -10.62 5.15
CA LEU A 21 -1.24 -10.67 5.91
C LEU A 21 -2.23 -11.65 5.31
N VAL A 22 -2.39 -11.64 3.99
CA VAL A 22 -3.27 -12.59 3.30
C VAL A 22 -2.82 -14.03 3.54
N GLU A 23 -1.53 -14.28 3.45
CA GLU A 23 -0.97 -15.61 3.72
C GLU A 23 -1.20 -16.03 5.17
N ALA A 24 -1.01 -15.14 6.12
CA ALA A 24 -1.25 -15.41 7.52
C ALA A 24 -2.72 -15.75 7.79
N ILE A 25 -3.65 -15.07 7.14
CA ILE A 25 -5.07 -15.35 7.26
C ILE A 25 -5.38 -16.76 6.74
N GLN A 26 -4.80 -17.15 5.62
CA GLN A 26 -5.01 -18.48 5.04
C GLN A 26 -4.47 -19.59 5.92
N VAL A 27 -3.29 -19.38 6.51
CA VAL A 27 -2.64 -20.37 7.36
C VAL A 27 -3.36 -20.55 8.68
N THR A 28 -3.76 -19.47 9.31
CA THR A 28 -4.36 -19.51 10.66
C THR A 28 -5.88 -19.58 10.64
N ALA A 29 -6.51 -19.28 9.51
CA ALA A 29 -7.95 -19.11 9.37
C ALA A 29 -8.53 -18.09 10.37
N ASN A 30 -7.69 -17.19 10.87
CA ASN A 30 -8.07 -16.19 11.87
C ASN A 30 -8.26 -14.83 11.20
N THR A 31 -9.43 -14.67 10.57
CA THR A 31 -9.75 -13.43 9.85
C THR A 31 -10.02 -12.25 10.79
N GLU A 32 -10.41 -12.50 12.04
CA GLU A 32 -10.71 -11.42 12.99
C GLU A 32 -9.45 -10.64 13.39
N LEU A 33 -8.33 -11.34 13.63
CA LEU A 33 -7.10 -10.69 14.05
C LEU A 33 -6.37 -9.98 12.92
N ASN A 34 -6.46 -10.50 11.70
CA ASN A 34 -5.70 -9.97 10.57
C ASN A 34 -6.53 -9.16 9.58
N GLY A 35 -7.85 -9.28 9.67
CA GLY A 35 -8.78 -8.58 8.76
C GLY A 35 -8.68 -7.07 8.87
N ASP A 36 -8.62 -6.53 10.11
CA ASP A 36 -8.51 -5.08 10.33
C ASP A 36 -7.18 -4.55 9.81
N ASP A 37 -6.11 -5.31 10.02
CA ASP A 37 -4.78 -4.94 9.50
C ASP A 37 -4.78 -4.94 7.97
N LEU A 38 -5.45 -5.90 7.35
CA LEU A 38 -5.55 -5.97 5.90
C LEU A 38 -6.29 -4.77 5.34
N VAL A 39 -7.41 -4.38 5.96
CA VAL A 39 -8.18 -3.19 5.55
C VAL A 39 -7.31 -1.94 5.68
N ARG A 40 -6.58 -1.81 6.78
CA ARG A 40 -5.70 -0.67 7.01
C ARG A 40 -4.61 -0.59 5.95
N VAL A 41 -3.94 -1.70 5.68
CA VAL A 41 -2.88 -1.74 4.65
C VAL A 41 -3.45 -1.41 3.27
N GLN A 42 -4.62 -1.94 2.94
CA GLN A 42 -5.25 -1.65 1.65
C GLN A 42 -5.60 -0.16 1.53
N ASN A 43 -6.10 0.46 2.58
CA ASN A 43 -6.38 1.89 2.60
C ASN A 43 -5.10 2.71 2.43
N GLU A 44 -4.02 2.28 3.06
CA GLU A 44 -2.72 2.94 2.92
C GLU A 44 -2.19 2.83 1.49
N ILE A 45 -2.33 1.65 0.87
CA ILE A 45 -1.93 1.45 -0.53
C ILE A 45 -2.71 2.39 -1.45
N GLU A 46 -4.02 2.49 -1.27
CA GLU A 46 -4.85 3.37 -2.08
C GLU A 46 -4.47 4.84 -1.92
N ALA A 47 -4.17 5.25 -0.68
CA ALA A 47 -3.72 6.62 -0.41
C ALA A 47 -2.39 6.92 -1.10
N VAL A 48 -1.44 5.99 -1.05
CA VAL A 48 -0.14 6.14 -1.70
C VAL A 48 -0.31 6.19 -3.22
N GLU A 49 -1.14 5.32 -3.79
CA GLU A 49 -1.39 5.31 -5.22
C GLU A 49 -2.02 6.62 -5.71
N ARG A 50 -2.95 7.19 -4.93
CA ARG A 50 -3.52 8.51 -5.20
C ARG A 50 -2.44 9.60 -5.19
N ALA A 51 -1.58 9.57 -4.18
CA ALA A 51 -0.47 10.52 -4.09
C ALA A 51 0.48 10.40 -5.28
N MET A 52 0.73 9.19 -5.76
CA MET A 52 1.56 8.96 -6.94
C MET A 52 0.94 9.58 -8.20
N ILE A 53 -0.38 9.47 -8.35
CA ILE A 53 -1.09 10.08 -9.48
C ILE A 53 -0.99 11.61 -9.41
N GLU A 54 -1.17 12.18 -8.23
CA GLU A 54 -1.07 13.63 -8.03
C GLU A 54 0.34 14.13 -8.33
N GLU A 55 1.35 13.37 -7.91
CA GLU A 55 2.75 13.72 -8.16
C GLU A 55 3.06 13.70 -9.66
N LYS A 56 2.56 12.72 -10.39
CA LYS A 56 2.68 12.66 -11.84
C LYS A 56 2.03 13.85 -12.53
N ARG A 57 0.83 14.23 -12.08
CA ARG A 57 0.14 15.40 -12.63
C ARG A 57 0.94 16.67 -12.41
N ALA A 58 1.56 16.80 -11.23
CA ALA A 58 2.40 17.95 -10.91
C ALA A 58 3.63 18.03 -11.83
N GLU A 59 4.22 16.88 -12.16
CA GLU A 59 5.36 16.80 -13.08
C GLU A 59 5.00 17.26 -14.50
N PHE A 60 3.74 17.05 -14.92
CA PHE A 60 3.27 17.42 -16.26
C PHE A 60 2.67 18.81 -16.33
N ARG A 61 2.60 19.55 -15.24
CA ARG A 61 2.03 20.89 -15.18
C ARG A 61 3.08 21.98 -15.42
N LEU A 62 4.02 21.73 -16.23
CA LEU A 62 4.99 22.75 -16.61
C LEU A 62 4.47 23.51 -17.83
#